data_6732d858b20d30af8b01611ad0767f77
#
_entry.id   6732d858b20d30af8b01611ad0767f77
#
_cell.length_a   1.000
_cell.length_b   1.000
_cell.length_c   1.000
_cell.angle_alpha   90.00
_cell.angle_beta   90.00
_cell.angle_gamma   90.00
#
_symmetry.space_group_name_H-M   'P 1'
#
loop_
_entity.id
_entity.type
_entity.pdbx_description
1 polymer ?
#
loop_
_entity_poly.entity_id
_entity_poly.type
_entity_poly.pdbx_seq_one_letter_code
_entity_poly.pdbx_strand_id
1 'polypeptide(L)'
;MKTAETKSNRPDAADSLRPEQTVAEIVIRHPCLRERLEQLGIDYCCGGKRPFAEAVERAGLELNAVLENLGQALLQKQTGTPSIDWTAVSLTVLADHILDTHHVFTKTQLARIDALLAKVQNAHRSRYGSMLDSLRSAFDPLRAELEAHLMKEEEILFPAIKGIDGFLSGRNGRPFVHCGSIAHPIRQMEHEHDGAGSILADMRGITDNYRLPDDACQTFAALYEALEALEADLHQHIHLENNI
;
A
#
# COMPACT_ATOMS: atom_id res chain seq x y z
N MET A 1 -3.28 -57.66 5.81
CA MET A 1 -2.56 -56.41 5.93
C MET A 1 -3.25 -55.41 5.03
N LYS A 2 -4.07 -54.48 5.61
CA LYS A 2 -4.73 -53.39 4.87
C LYS A 2 -3.86 -52.14 5.03
N THR A 3 -3.30 -51.68 3.94
CA THR A 3 -2.56 -50.43 3.85
C THR A 3 -3.57 -49.25 3.94
N ALA A 4 -3.47 -48.46 5.00
CA ALA A 4 -4.24 -47.25 5.14
C ALA A 4 -3.59 -46.17 4.27
N GLU A 5 -4.24 -45.76 3.20
CA GLU A 5 -3.93 -44.54 2.46
C GLU A 5 -4.33 -43.34 3.29
N THR A 6 -3.34 -42.64 3.85
CA THR A 6 -3.50 -41.31 4.41
C THR A 6 -3.73 -40.31 3.28
N LYS A 7 -4.98 -39.95 3.03
CA LYS A 7 -5.34 -38.79 2.21
C LYS A 7 -4.79 -37.54 2.90
N SER A 8 -3.77 -36.97 2.30
CA SER A 8 -3.27 -35.62 2.62
C SER A 8 -4.39 -34.62 2.33
N ASN A 9 -5.05 -34.13 3.36
CA ASN A 9 -6.07 -33.09 3.30
C ASN A 9 -5.36 -31.74 3.24
N ARG A 10 -4.73 -31.40 2.09
CA ARG A 10 -4.31 -30.02 1.79
C ARG A 10 -5.54 -29.32 1.21
N PRO A 11 -6.02 -28.20 1.79
CA PRO A 11 -7.05 -27.41 1.12
C PRO A 11 -6.49 -26.92 -0.23
N ASP A 12 -7.26 -27.10 -1.30
CA ASP A 12 -6.95 -26.54 -2.60
C ASP A 12 -6.76 -25.02 -2.46
N ALA A 13 -5.69 -24.48 -3.06
CA ALA A 13 -5.38 -23.04 -2.98
C ALA A 13 -6.52 -22.16 -3.53
N ALA A 14 -7.34 -22.70 -4.45
CA ALA A 14 -8.55 -22.04 -4.96
C ALA A 14 -9.70 -22.00 -3.93
N ASP A 15 -9.76 -22.95 -2.98
CA ASP A 15 -10.78 -23.01 -1.92
C ASP A 15 -10.52 -21.97 -0.80
N SER A 16 -9.39 -21.24 -0.86
CA SER A 16 -8.99 -20.25 0.14
C SER A 16 -9.48 -18.82 -0.16
N LEU A 17 -9.89 -18.53 -1.40
CA LEU A 17 -10.38 -17.22 -1.83
C LEU A 17 -11.89 -17.25 -1.98
N ARG A 18 -12.61 -16.48 -1.17
CA ARG A 18 -14.07 -16.42 -1.18
C ARG A 18 -14.54 -15.01 -1.54
N PRO A 19 -15.59 -14.87 -2.36
CA PRO A 19 -16.12 -13.57 -2.80
C PRO A 19 -16.57 -12.64 -1.66
N GLU A 20 -16.98 -13.22 -0.54
CA GLU A 20 -17.50 -12.49 0.63
C GLU A 20 -16.40 -11.96 1.55
N GLN A 21 -15.18 -12.48 1.44
CA GLN A 21 -14.04 -11.95 2.20
C GLN A 21 -13.75 -10.52 1.78
N THR A 22 -13.23 -9.73 2.71
CA THR A 22 -12.71 -8.41 2.34
C THR A 22 -11.38 -8.54 1.58
N VAL A 23 -11.07 -7.55 0.77
CA VAL A 23 -9.79 -7.51 0.04
C VAL A 23 -8.62 -7.54 1.03
N ALA A 24 -8.74 -6.84 2.17
CA ALA A 24 -7.76 -6.85 3.24
C ALA A 24 -7.53 -8.26 3.82
N GLU A 25 -8.61 -9.01 4.15
CA GLU A 25 -8.50 -10.39 4.64
C GLU A 25 -7.74 -11.31 3.67
N ILE A 26 -7.94 -11.11 2.37
CA ILE A 26 -7.21 -11.85 1.33
C ILE A 26 -5.72 -11.50 1.37
N VAL A 27 -5.38 -10.22 1.43
CA VAL A 27 -3.99 -9.75 1.43
C VAL A 27 -3.27 -10.09 2.74
N ILE A 28 -3.94 -9.99 3.88
CA ILE A 28 -3.40 -10.42 5.18
C ILE A 28 -3.02 -11.89 5.14
N ARG A 29 -3.91 -12.74 4.62
CA ARG A 29 -3.67 -14.19 4.50
C ARG A 29 -2.65 -14.54 3.42
N HIS A 30 -2.65 -13.80 2.32
CA HIS A 30 -1.84 -14.03 1.14
C HIS A 30 -1.12 -12.77 0.68
N PRO A 31 -0.09 -12.28 1.40
CA PRO A 31 0.62 -11.04 1.06
C PRO A 31 1.24 -11.06 -0.34
N CYS A 32 1.48 -12.24 -0.88
CA CYS A 32 2.01 -12.42 -2.24
C CYS A 32 1.04 -12.00 -3.36
N LEU A 33 -0.23 -11.79 -3.05
CA LEU A 33 -1.22 -11.37 -4.04
C LEU A 33 -1.28 -9.84 -4.24
N ARG A 34 -0.59 -9.04 -3.41
CA ARG A 34 -0.61 -7.57 -3.50
C ARG A 34 -0.30 -7.06 -4.90
N GLU A 35 0.86 -7.43 -5.42
CA GLU A 35 1.29 -7.04 -6.77
C GLU A 35 0.28 -7.42 -7.85
N ARG A 36 -0.37 -8.58 -7.70
CA ARG A 36 -1.38 -9.02 -8.65
C ARG A 36 -2.68 -8.24 -8.55
N LEU A 37 -3.10 -7.86 -7.35
CA LEU A 37 -4.25 -6.99 -7.13
C LEU A 37 -4.00 -5.59 -7.68
N GLU A 38 -2.80 -5.04 -7.51
CA GLU A 38 -2.37 -3.77 -8.12
C GLU A 38 -2.45 -3.81 -9.64
N GLN A 39 -1.91 -4.87 -10.28
CA GLN A 39 -2.00 -5.07 -11.73
C GLN A 39 -3.44 -5.16 -12.25
N LEU A 40 -4.35 -5.67 -11.42
CA LEU A 40 -5.79 -5.76 -11.72
C LEU A 40 -6.55 -4.47 -11.37
N GLY A 41 -5.90 -3.46 -10.80
CA GLY A 41 -6.55 -2.23 -10.34
C GLY A 41 -7.48 -2.43 -9.16
N ILE A 42 -7.27 -3.47 -8.35
CA ILE A 42 -8.06 -3.76 -7.16
C ILE A 42 -7.37 -3.17 -5.94
N ASP A 43 -8.00 -2.15 -5.35
CA ASP A 43 -7.52 -1.44 -4.18
C ASP A 43 -7.65 -2.31 -2.91
N TYR A 44 -6.52 -2.68 -2.33
CA TYR A 44 -6.43 -3.45 -1.10
C TYR A 44 -6.02 -2.61 0.13
N CYS A 45 -5.67 -1.35 -0.06
CA CYS A 45 -5.21 -0.45 1.01
C CYS A 45 -6.35 0.42 1.57
N CYS A 46 -6.84 1.41 0.82
CA CYS A 46 -7.96 2.28 1.23
C CYS A 46 -9.30 1.54 1.11
N GLY A 47 -9.49 0.78 0.03
CA GLY A 47 -10.67 -0.07 -0.21
C GLY A 47 -10.62 -1.44 0.44
N GLY A 48 -9.63 -1.75 1.27
CA GLY A 48 -9.39 -3.08 1.83
C GLY A 48 -10.56 -3.68 2.61
N LYS A 49 -11.38 -2.86 3.25
CA LYS A 49 -12.58 -3.29 4.02
C LYS A 49 -13.76 -3.70 3.13
N ARG A 50 -13.68 -3.52 1.80
CA ARG A 50 -14.73 -3.87 0.84
C ARG A 50 -14.76 -5.38 0.57
N PRO A 51 -15.95 -5.99 0.38
CA PRO A 51 -16.06 -7.36 -0.10
C PRO A 51 -15.34 -7.55 -1.44
N PHE A 52 -14.64 -8.66 -1.60
CA PHE A 52 -13.81 -8.90 -2.79
C PHE A 52 -14.63 -8.88 -4.09
N ALA A 53 -15.82 -9.48 -4.07
CA ALA A 53 -16.70 -9.47 -5.25
C ALA A 53 -17.06 -8.04 -5.68
N GLU A 54 -17.35 -7.14 -4.73
CA GLU A 54 -17.64 -5.72 -5.02
C GLU A 54 -16.40 -4.98 -5.56
N ALA A 55 -15.22 -5.27 -5.01
CA ALA A 55 -13.97 -4.66 -5.48
C ALA A 55 -13.65 -5.06 -6.93
N VAL A 56 -13.87 -6.33 -7.28
CA VAL A 56 -13.72 -6.86 -8.65
C VAL A 56 -14.72 -6.21 -9.61
N GLU A 57 -15.99 -6.07 -9.21
CA GLU A 57 -17.02 -5.41 -10.01
C GLU A 57 -16.65 -3.94 -10.29
N ARG A 58 -16.18 -3.21 -9.27
CA ARG A 58 -15.74 -1.81 -9.42
C ARG A 58 -14.54 -1.66 -10.34
N ALA A 59 -13.65 -2.65 -10.37
CA ALA A 59 -12.54 -2.69 -11.31
C ALA A 59 -12.98 -3.06 -12.75
N GLY A 60 -14.27 -3.34 -12.97
CA GLY A 60 -14.82 -3.74 -14.27
C GLY A 60 -14.38 -5.12 -14.73
N LEU A 61 -14.03 -6.01 -13.78
CA LEU A 61 -13.49 -7.33 -14.05
C LEU A 61 -14.53 -8.44 -13.79
N GLU A 62 -14.28 -9.61 -14.37
CA GLU A 62 -15.11 -10.79 -14.19
C GLU A 62 -14.58 -11.62 -12.99
N LEU A 63 -15.45 -11.87 -12.00
CA LEU A 63 -15.06 -12.47 -10.72
C LEU A 63 -14.36 -13.82 -10.86
N ASN A 64 -14.90 -14.73 -11.68
CA ASN A 64 -14.30 -16.05 -11.84
C ASN A 64 -12.93 -15.99 -12.50
N ALA A 65 -12.74 -15.09 -13.47
CA ALA A 65 -11.45 -14.87 -14.11
C ALA A 65 -10.40 -14.33 -13.12
N VAL A 66 -10.81 -13.43 -12.22
CA VAL A 66 -9.93 -12.90 -11.16
C VAL A 66 -9.59 -13.98 -10.15
N LEU A 67 -10.57 -14.76 -9.68
CA LEU A 67 -10.33 -15.87 -8.75
C LEU A 67 -9.37 -16.92 -9.33
N GLU A 68 -9.54 -17.28 -10.60
CA GLU A 68 -8.62 -18.18 -11.30
C GLU A 68 -7.21 -17.61 -11.39
N ASN A 69 -7.08 -16.34 -11.76
CA ASN A 69 -5.81 -15.63 -11.87
C ASN A 69 -5.06 -15.60 -10.53
N LEU A 70 -5.74 -15.24 -9.43
CA LEU A 70 -5.16 -15.20 -8.09
C LEU A 70 -4.84 -16.62 -7.58
N GLY A 71 -5.69 -17.61 -7.88
CA GLY A 71 -5.43 -19.01 -7.57
C GLY A 71 -4.14 -19.52 -8.23
N GLN A 72 -3.90 -19.19 -9.50
CA GLN A 72 -2.68 -19.52 -10.21
C GLN A 72 -1.44 -18.82 -9.58
N ALA A 73 -1.57 -17.56 -9.17
CA ALA A 73 -0.50 -16.84 -8.50
C ALA A 73 -0.12 -17.49 -7.14
N LEU A 74 -1.09 -17.98 -6.38
CA LEU A 74 -0.84 -18.72 -5.14
C LEU A 74 -0.08 -20.03 -5.36
N LEU A 75 -0.38 -20.75 -6.44
CA LEU A 75 0.30 -21.99 -6.79
C LEU A 75 1.76 -21.75 -7.20
N GLN A 76 2.04 -20.66 -7.90
CA GLN A 76 3.40 -20.32 -8.37
C GLN A 76 4.33 -19.88 -7.25
N LYS A 77 3.81 -19.23 -6.20
CA LYS A 77 4.61 -18.57 -5.14
C LYS A 77 4.83 -19.42 -3.86
N GLN A 78 4.62 -20.74 -3.90
CA GLN A 78 4.86 -21.64 -2.74
C GLN A 78 6.35 -21.74 -2.30
N THR A 79 7.28 -21.02 -2.96
CA THR A 79 8.73 -21.03 -2.69
C THR A 79 9.28 -19.70 -2.17
N GLY A 80 8.43 -18.78 -1.70
CA GLY A 80 8.83 -17.44 -1.27
C GLY A 80 9.38 -17.36 0.15
N THR A 81 10.12 -16.29 0.43
CA THR A 81 10.59 -15.90 1.76
C THR A 81 9.39 -15.82 2.74
N PRO A 82 9.51 -16.32 3.98
CA PRO A 82 8.46 -16.18 4.98
C PRO A 82 8.08 -14.71 5.16
N SER A 83 6.81 -14.37 4.95
CA SER A 83 6.30 -13.04 5.27
C SER A 83 6.00 -12.96 6.76
N ILE A 84 6.24 -11.80 7.36
CA ILE A 84 5.86 -11.53 8.75
C ILE A 84 4.33 -11.53 8.83
N ASP A 85 3.78 -12.27 9.80
CA ASP A 85 2.37 -12.17 10.17
C ASP A 85 2.19 -10.95 11.09
N TRP A 86 1.82 -9.83 10.50
CA TRP A 86 1.62 -8.57 11.21
C TRP A 86 0.44 -8.61 12.20
N THR A 87 -0.49 -9.54 12.06
CA THR A 87 -1.60 -9.72 13.01
C THR A 87 -1.16 -10.39 14.32
N ALA A 88 0.00 -11.04 14.32
CA ALA A 88 0.56 -11.75 15.47
C ALA A 88 1.59 -10.94 16.27
N VAL A 89 1.97 -9.73 15.81
CA VAL A 89 2.92 -8.86 16.52
C VAL A 89 2.19 -7.81 17.36
N SER A 90 2.91 -7.15 18.28
CA SER A 90 2.34 -6.03 19.05
C SER A 90 2.21 -4.78 18.16
N LEU A 91 1.28 -3.88 18.51
CA LEU A 91 1.12 -2.59 17.83
C LEU A 91 2.39 -1.74 17.87
N THR A 92 3.20 -1.87 18.95
CA THR A 92 4.51 -1.21 19.03
C THR A 92 5.45 -1.70 17.93
N VAL A 93 5.55 -3.02 17.72
CA VAL A 93 6.43 -3.62 16.71
C VAL A 93 5.97 -3.24 15.30
N LEU A 94 4.66 -3.22 15.04
CA LEU A 94 4.10 -2.77 13.77
C LEU A 94 4.42 -1.30 13.51
N ALA A 95 4.16 -0.41 14.48
CA ALA A 95 4.46 1.02 14.36
C ALA A 95 5.95 1.29 14.15
N ASP A 96 6.85 0.56 14.87
CA ASP A 96 8.29 0.68 14.65
C ASP A 96 8.69 0.27 13.24
N HIS A 97 8.12 -0.82 12.71
CA HIS A 97 8.38 -1.26 11.34
C HIS A 97 7.93 -0.21 10.31
N ILE A 98 6.75 0.38 10.48
CA ILE A 98 6.24 1.42 9.58
C ILE A 98 7.19 2.62 9.58
N LEU A 99 7.62 3.09 10.76
CA LEU A 99 8.56 4.20 10.91
C LEU A 99 9.91 3.91 10.24
N ASP A 100 10.50 2.75 10.52
CA ASP A 100 11.86 2.43 10.10
C ASP A 100 11.94 2.04 8.62
N THR A 101 10.84 1.61 8.01
CA THR A 101 10.80 1.14 6.63
C THR A 101 10.08 2.14 5.74
N HIS A 102 8.77 2.31 5.92
CA HIS A 102 7.92 3.07 5.00
C HIS A 102 8.12 4.58 5.12
N HIS A 103 8.22 5.14 6.34
CA HIS A 103 8.44 6.57 6.52
C HIS A 103 9.82 7.01 6.00
N VAL A 104 10.87 6.23 6.30
CA VAL A 104 12.22 6.50 5.79
C VAL A 104 12.25 6.44 4.27
N PHE A 105 11.62 5.41 3.69
CA PHE A 105 11.52 5.26 2.25
C PHE A 105 10.75 6.41 1.60
N THR A 106 9.55 6.72 2.09
CA THR A 106 8.69 7.80 1.56
C THR A 106 9.43 9.13 1.56
N LYS A 107 10.01 9.56 2.69
CA LYS A 107 10.77 10.81 2.78
C LYS A 107 11.93 10.86 1.78
N THR A 108 12.64 9.75 1.62
CA THR A 108 13.75 9.63 0.67
C THR A 108 13.26 9.73 -0.78
N GLN A 109 12.17 9.05 -1.12
CA GLN A 109 11.62 9.08 -2.47
C GLN A 109 11.01 10.43 -2.84
N LEU A 110 10.31 11.09 -1.93
CA LEU A 110 9.76 12.44 -2.18
C LEU A 110 10.86 13.43 -2.58
N ALA A 111 11.99 13.44 -1.84
CA ALA A 111 13.13 14.30 -2.17
C ALA A 111 13.79 13.90 -3.51
N ARG A 112 13.91 12.59 -3.78
CA ARG A 112 14.47 12.07 -5.03
C ARG A 112 13.59 12.43 -6.24
N ILE A 113 12.29 12.21 -6.15
CA ILE A 113 11.32 12.50 -7.21
C ILE A 113 11.33 14.00 -7.53
N ASP A 114 11.31 14.87 -6.53
CA ASP A 114 11.37 16.31 -6.72
C ASP A 114 12.59 16.73 -7.55
N ALA A 115 13.77 16.20 -7.19
CA ALA A 115 15.01 16.49 -7.91
C ALA A 115 15.02 15.92 -9.35
N LEU A 116 14.48 14.71 -9.56
CA LEU A 116 14.38 14.09 -10.87
C LEU A 116 13.38 14.83 -11.76
N LEU A 117 12.21 15.17 -11.22
CA LEU A 117 11.16 15.87 -11.95
C LEU A 117 11.63 17.25 -12.43
N ALA A 118 12.34 18.00 -11.58
CA ALA A 118 12.94 19.27 -11.99
C ALA A 118 13.95 19.11 -13.14
N LYS A 119 14.79 18.07 -13.10
CA LYS A 119 15.77 17.79 -14.17
C LYS A 119 15.06 17.39 -15.47
N VAL A 120 14.05 16.52 -15.39
CA VAL A 120 13.30 16.06 -16.57
C VAL A 120 12.50 17.19 -17.18
N GLN A 121 11.84 18.04 -16.38
CA GLN A 121 11.16 19.24 -16.86
C GLN A 121 12.10 20.15 -17.65
N ASN A 122 13.29 20.41 -17.11
CA ASN A 122 14.27 21.27 -17.79
C ASN A 122 14.76 20.67 -19.12
N ALA A 123 15.06 19.37 -19.16
CA ALA A 123 15.61 18.69 -20.32
C ALA A 123 14.58 18.40 -21.43
N HIS A 124 13.33 18.15 -21.06
CA HIS A 124 12.29 17.67 -21.98
C HIS A 124 11.10 18.61 -22.15
N ARG A 125 11.21 19.86 -21.68
CA ARG A 125 10.14 20.87 -21.70
C ARG A 125 9.54 21.09 -23.08
N SER A 126 10.37 21.08 -24.14
CA SER A 126 9.91 21.33 -25.51
C SER A 126 8.94 20.29 -26.04
N ARG A 127 9.04 19.06 -25.58
CA ARG A 127 8.23 17.93 -26.06
C ARG A 127 7.17 17.45 -25.07
N TYR A 128 7.51 17.43 -23.79
CA TYR A 128 6.66 16.88 -22.73
C TYR A 128 6.24 17.93 -21.69
N GLY A 129 6.46 19.24 -21.95
CA GLY A 129 6.26 20.30 -20.98
C GLY A 129 4.87 20.29 -20.34
N SER A 130 3.81 20.19 -21.12
CA SER A 130 2.44 20.18 -20.59
C SER A 130 2.17 18.99 -19.65
N MET A 131 2.59 17.79 -20.04
CA MET A 131 2.44 16.59 -19.20
C MET A 131 3.28 16.70 -17.91
N LEU A 132 4.54 17.14 -18.01
CA LEU A 132 5.43 17.31 -16.87
C LEU A 132 4.97 18.42 -15.91
N ASP A 133 4.36 19.48 -16.42
CA ASP A 133 3.78 20.57 -15.62
C ASP A 133 2.50 20.06 -14.91
N SER A 134 1.70 19.22 -15.55
CA SER A 134 0.56 18.53 -14.90
C SER A 134 1.04 17.58 -13.82
N LEU A 135 2.09 16.79 -14.10
CA LEU A 135 2.68 15.87 -13.11
C LEU A 135 3.24 16.63 -11.90
N ARG A 136 3.92 17.76 -12.12
CA ARG A 136 4.40 18.64 -11.06
C ARG A 136 3.24 19.17 -10.20
N SER A 137 2.17 19.61 -10.86
CA SER A 137 0.97 20.14 -10.18
C SER A 137 0.24 19.10 -9.32
N ALA A 138 0.34 17.82 -9.65
CA ALA A 138 -0.17 16.73 -8.85
C ALA A 138 0.82 16.31 -7.73
N PHE A 139 2.12 16.27 -8.04
CA PHE A 139 3.15 15.81 -7.10
C PHE A 139 3.39 16.79 -5.94
N ASP A 140 3.41 18.10 -6.17
CA ASP A 140 3.74 19.08 -5.13
C ASP A 140 2.73 19.07 -3.97
N PRO A 141 1.39 19.04 -4.21
CA PRO A 141 0.43 18.85 -3.13
C PRO A 141 0.58 17.51 -2.42
N LEU A 142 0.73 16.40 -3.16
CA LEU A 142 0.93 15.07 -2.58
C LEU A 142 2.13 15.06 -1.62
N ARG A 143 3.25 15.64 -2.06
CA ARG A 143 4.45 15.75 -1.22
C ARG A 143 4.17 16.50 0.08
N ALA A 144 3.54 17.68 -0.02
CA ALA A 144 3.26 18.51 1.15
C ALA A 144 2.29 17.82 2.13
N GLU A 145 1.27 17.14 1.60
CA GLU A 145 0.31 16.38 2.40
C GLU A 145 0.97 15.18 3.09
N LEU A 146 1.78 14.40 2.37
CA LEU A 146 2.50 13.26 2.95
C LEU A 146 3.51 13.70 4.01
N GLU A 147 4.31 14.75 3.78
CA GLU A 147 5.25 15.27 4.78
C GLU A 147 4.54 15.68 6.08
N ALA A 148 3.37 16.34 5.98
CA ALA A 148 2.56 16.73 7.13
C ALA A 148 1.88 15.52 7.80
N HIS A 149 1.43 14.54 7.01
CA HIS A 149 0.81 13.31 7.46
C HIS A 149 1.80 12.48 8.30
N LEU A 150 2.96 12.14 7.75
CA LEU A 150 4.00 11.38 8.45
C LEU A 150 4.42 12.05 9.77
N MET A 151 4.53 13.38 9.78
CA MET A 151 4.85 14.11 11.02
C MET A 151 3.78 13.92 12.10
N LYS A 152 2.48 13.94 11.75
CA LYS A 152 1.39 13.72 12.71
C LYS A 152 1.41 12.29 13.28
N GLU A 153 1.77 11.31 12.47
CA GLU A 153 1.92 9.94 12.92
C GLU A 153 3.11 9.76 13.84
N GLU A 154 4.26 10.28 13.45
CA GLU A 154 5.50 10.20 14.23
C GLU A 154 5.42 10.90 15.59
N GLU A 155 4.78 12.08 15.63
CA GLU A 155 4.76 12.90 16.84
C GLU A 155 3.52 12.68 17.71
N ILE A 156 2.42 12.20 17.15
CA ILE A 156 1.14 12.14 17.86
C ILE A 156 0.56 10.72 17.89
N LEU A 157 0.29 10.13 16.70
CA LEU A 157 -0.50 8.90 16.62
C LEU A 157 0.27 7.69 17.13
N PHE A 158 1.46 7.43 16.59
CA PHE A 158 2.25 6.25 16.98
C PHE A 158 2.74 6.29 18.44
N PRO A 159 3.17 7.44 19.01
CA PRO A 159 3.41 7.53 20.45
C PRO A 159 2.19 7.19 21.31
N ALA A 160 0.98 7.62 20.89
CA ALA A 160 -0.25 7.27 21.59
C ALA A 160 -0.58 5.78 21.48
N ILE A 161 -0.46 5.18 20.28
CA ILE A 161 -0.64 3.74 20.04
C ILE A 161 0.33 2.91 20.89
N LYS A 162 1.62 3.24 20.87
CA LYS A 162 2.66 2.56 21.69
C LYS A 162 2.41 2.69 23.19
N GLY A 163 1.91 3.85 23.63
CA GLY A 163 1.50 4.08 25.02
C GLY A 163 0.33 3.17 25.43
N ILE A 164 -0.68 3.02 24.57
CA ILE A 164 -1.82 2.13 24.78
C ILE A 164 -1.38 0.67 24.80
N ASP A 165 -0.56 0.24 23.83
CA ASP A 165 -0.02 -1.12 23.76
C ASP A 165 0.79 -1.47 25.02
N GLY A 166 1.63 -0.55 25.50
CA GLY A 166 2.38 -0.70 26.73
C GLY A 166 1.50 -0.82 27.98
N PHE A 167 0.39 -0.07 28.03
CA PHE A 167 -0.58 -0.16 29.12
C PHE A 167 -1.34 -1.49 29.11
N LEU A 168 -1.85 -1.90 27.95
CA LEU A 168 -2.60 -3.16 27.80
C LEU A 168 -1.74 -4.40 28.11
N SER A 169 -0.45 -4.32 27.81
CA SER A 169 0.52 -5.38 28.14
C SER A 169 1.07 -5.31 29.58
N GLY A 170 0.58 -4.38 30.41
CA GLY A 170 1.02 -4.21 31.80
C GLY A 170 2.43 -3.63 31.97
N ARG A 171 3.04 -3.11 30.92
CA ARG A 171 4.41 -2.55 30.96
C ARG A 171 4.44 -1.11 31.47
N ASN A 172 3.37 -0.34 31.20
CA ASN A 172 3.29 1.09 31.49
C ASN A 172 2.01 1.44 32.25
N GLY A 173 2.00 2.60 32.95
CA GLY A 173 0.79 3.21 33.48
C GLY A 173 -0.15 3.67 32.37
N ARG A 174 -1.39 4.09 32.73
CA ARG A 174 -2.38 4.55 31.77
C ARG A 174 -1.83 5.74 30.94
N PRO A 175 -1.82 5.63 29.60
CA PRO A 175 -1.30 6.70 28.75
C PRO A 175 -2.22 7.93 28.78
N PHE A 176 -1.62 9.10 28.63
CA PHE A 176 -2.38 10.30 28.33
C PHE A 176 -2.73 10.28 26.83
N VAL A 177 -4.04 10.25 26.55
CA VAL A 177 -4.56 10.37 25.17
C VAL A 177 -5.21 11.74 25.03
N HIS A 178 -4.69 12.58 24.14
CA HIS A 178 -5.23 13.89 23.88
C HIS A 178 -6.71 13.76 23.44
N CYS A 179 -7.62 14.56 23.98
CA CYS A 179 -9.07 14.44 23.74
C CYS A 179 -9.72 13.10 24.17
N GLY A 180 -9.05 12.27 24.95
CA GLY A 180 -9.59 11.04 25.53
C GLY A 180 -9.80 9.86 24.55
N SER A 181 -9.55 10.04 23.25
CA SER A 181 -9.73 9.00 22.23
C SER A 181 -8.78 9.19 21.04
N ILE A 182 -8.25 8.09 20.50
CA ILE A 182 -7.47 8.08 19.25
C ILE A 182 -8.35 7.90 18.00
N ALA A 183 -9.66 7.69 18.16
CA ALA A 183 -10.54 7.42 17.02
C ALA A 183 -10.68 8.60 16.04
N HIS A 184 -10.54 9.85 16.51
CA HIS A 184 -10.54 11.01 15.63
C HIS A 184 -9.26 11.15 14.81
N PRO A 185 -8.05 11.09 15.42
CA PRO A 185 -6.82 11.01 14.65
C PRO A 185 -6.83 9.89 13.60
N ILE A 186 -7.24 8.67 13.96
CA ILE A 186 -7.30 7.54 13.01
C ILE A 186 -8.19 7.87 11.82
N ARG A 187 -9.44 8.33 12.03
CA ARG A 187 -10.31 8.71 10.89
C ARG A 187 -9.74 9.82 10.03
N GLN A 188 -8.99 10.75 10.62
CA GLN A 188 -8.31 11.78 9.84
C GLN A 188 -7.21 11.18 8.97
N MET A 189 -6.42 10.24 9.50
CA MET A 189 -5.39 9.54 8.72
C MET A 189 -6.02 8.73 7.58
N GLU A 190 -7.07 7.95 7.86
CA GLU A 190 -7.81 7.20 6.82
C GLU A 190 -8.29 8.13 5.68
N HIS A 191 -8.82 9.33 6.01
CA HIS A 191 -9.25 10.31 5.00
C HIS A 191 -8.07 10.87 4.19
N GLU A 192 -6.92 11.11 4.81
CA GLU A 192 -5.72 11.58 4.13
C GLU A 192 -5.14 10.48 3.22
N HIS A 193 -5.24 9.21 3.60
CA HIS A 193 -4.90 8.07 2.74
C HIS A 193 -5.75 8.00 1.48
N ASP A 194 -7.08 8.21 1.60
CA ASP A 194 -7.98 8.27 0.44
C ASP A 194 -7.59 9.41 -0.50
N GLY A 195 -7.23 10.58 0.04
CA GLY A 195 -6.72 11.72 -0.71
C GLY A 195 -5.44 11.40 -1.48
N ALA A 196 -4.45 10.83 -0.78
CA ALA A 196 -3.18 10.43 -1.39
C ALA A 196 -3.39 9.38 -2.51
N GLY A 197 -4.25 8.38 -2.28
CA GLY A 197 -4.61 7.38 -3.28
C GLY A 197 -5.22 7.99 -4.55
N SER A 198 -6.08 9.02 -4.38
CA SER A 198 -6.66 9.75 -5.53
C SER A 198 -5.60 10.48 -6.34
N ILE A 199 -4.66 11.18 -5.67
CA ILE A 199 -3.60 11.91 -6.38
C ILE A 199 -2.64 10.93 -7.09
N LEU A 200 -2.32 9.79 -6.49
CA LEU A 200 -1.51 8.74 -7.14
C LEU A 200 -2.20 8.22 -8.40
N ALA A 201 -3.51 8.00 -8.37
CA ALA A 201 -4.28 7.60 -9.55
C ALA A 201 -4.25 8.68 -10.65
N ASP A 202 -4.34 9.97 -10.29
CA ASP A 202 -4.20 11.08 -11.23
C ASP A 202 -2.81 11.11 -11.87
N MET A 203 -1.75 10.93 -11.07
CA MET A 203 -0.36 10.87 -11.57
C MET A 203 -0.16 9.70 -12.53
N ARG A 204 -0.74 8.55 -12.23
CA ARG A 204 -0.77 7.38 -13.11
C ARG A 204 -1.48 7.68 -14.43
N GLY A 205 -2.62 8.38 -14.39
CA GLY A 205 -3.33 8.84 -15.59
C GLY A 205 -2.54 9.83 -16.43
N ILE A 206 -1.88 10.81 -15.80
CA ILE A 206 -1.02 11.81 -16.48
C ILE A 206 0.15 11.15 -17.21
N THR A 207 0.70 10.07 -16.65
CA THR A 207 1.92 9.40 -17.12
C THR A 207 1.64 8.17 -18.00
N ASP A 208 0.40 7.91 -18.36
CA ASP A 208 -0.03 6.68 -19.07
C ASP A 208 0.47 5.39 -18.35
N ASN A 209 0.19 5.30 -17.05
CA ASN A 209 0.65 4.23 -16.15
C ASN A 209 2.19 4.11 -16.11
N TYR A 210 2.88 5.24 -15.94
CA TYR A 210 4.35 5.34 -15.95
C TYR A 210 5.00 4.75 -17.21
N ARG A 211 4.27 4.74 -18.31
CA ARG A 211 4.77 4.26 -19.60
C ARG A 211 5.85 5.19 -20.13
N LEU A 212 7.06 4.65 -20.21
CA LEU A 212 8.22 5.42 -20.64
C LEU A 212 8.11 5.80 -22.11
N PRO A 213 8.24 7.10 -22.49
CA PRO A 213 8.32 7.50 -23.90
C PRO A 213 9.53 6.90 -24.63
N ASP A 214 9.41 6.62 -25.92
CA ASP A 214 10.45 5.97 -26.74
C ASP A 214 11.78 6.74 -26.77
N ASP A 215 11.75 8.07 -26.62
CA ASP A 215 12.92 8.95 -26.60
C ASP A 215 13.30 9.43 -25.18
N ALA A 216 12.80 8.76 -24.16
CA ALA A 216 13.11 9.10 -22.78
C ALA A 216 14.59 8.85 -22.47
N CYS A 217 15.21 9.79 -21.76
CA CYS A 217 16.56 9.62 -21.25
C CYS A 217 16.57 8.78 -19.93
N GLN A 218 17.74 8.35 -19.50
CA GLN A 218 17.89 7.60 -18.26
C GLN A 218 17.32 8.34 -17.02
N THR A 219 17.40 9.67 -16.98
CA THR A 219 16.83 10.46 -15.88
C THR A 219 15.30 10.41 -15.91
N PHE A 220 14.70 10.37 -17.10
CA PHE A 220 13.26 10.21 -17.24
C PHE A 220 12.81 8.82 -16.80
N ALA A 221 13.54 7.78 -17.19
CA ALA A 221 13.28 6.41 -16.72
C ALA A 221 13.37 6.33 -15.19
N ALA A 222 14.43 6.89 -14.59
CA ALA A 222 14.61 6.93 -13.13
C ALA A 222 13.50 7.70 -12.40
N LEU A 223 12.90 8.72 -13.04
CA LEU A 223 11.73 9.43 -12.49
C LEU A 223 10.52 8.50 -12.41
N TYR A 224 10.21 7.80 -13.50
CA TYR A 224 9.04 6.93 -13.54
C TYR A 224 9.20 5.72 -12.62
N GLU A 225 10.39 5.11 -12.58
CA GLU A 225 10.73 4.07 -11.61
C GLU A 225 10.57 4.54 -10.15
N ALA A 226 10.94 5.79 -9.86
CA ALA A 226 10.82 6.33 -8.50
C ALA A 226 9.35 6.62 -8.13
N LEU A 227 8.53 7.08 -9.07
CA LEU A 227 7.09 7.29 -8.88
C LEU A 227 6.36 5.97 -8.64
N GLU A 228 6.62 4.97 -9.47
CA GLU A 228 6.04 3.63 -9.35
C GLU A 228 6.44 2.97 -8.01
N ALA A 229 7.70 3.09 -7.62
CA ALA A 229 8.18 2.57 -6.35
C ALA A 229 7.56 3.27 -5.14
N LEU A 230 7.34 4.61 -5.22
CA LEU A 230 6.65 5.36 -4.16
C LEU A 230 5.19 4.90 -4.03
N GLU A 231 4.48 4.76 -5.15
CA GLU A 231 3.09 4.30 -5.16
C GLU A 231 2.95 2.88 -4.57
N ALA A 232 3.79 1.95 -5.00
CA ALA A 232 3.78 0.58 -4.49
C ALA A 232 4.08 0.50 -2.98
N ASP A 233 5.03 1.32 -2.49
CA ASP A 233 5.33 1.38 -1.06
C ASP A 233 4.19 2.00 -0.25
N LEU A 234 3.59 3.10 -0.74
CA LEU A 234 2.45 3.74 -0.08
C LEU A 234 1.24 2.81 0.03
N HIS A 235 0.96 1.99 -0.98
CA HIS A 235 -0.10 0.99 -0.90
C HIS A 235 0.14 -0.03 0.22
N GLN A 236 1.39 -0.48 0.41
CA GLN A 236 1.74 -1.38 1.51
C GLN A 236 1.68 -0.69 2.87
N HIS A 237 2.21 0.52 2.96
CA HIS A 237 2.19 1.37 4.13
C HIS A 237 0.74 1.58 4.62
N ILE A 238 -0.11 2.14 3.78
CA ILE A 238 -1.53 2.37 4.06
C ILE A 238 -2.26 1.07 4.41
N HIS A 239 -1.93 -0.06 3.76
CA HIS A 239 -2.51 -1.35 4.10
C HIS A 239 -2.19 -1.78 5.53
N LEU A 240 -0.95 -1.60 5.98
CA LEU A 240 -0.54 -1.93 7.36
C LEU A 240 -1.28 -1.07 8.39
N GLU A 241 -1.58 0.18 8.08
CA GLU A 241 -2.26 1.10 9.00
C GLU A 241 -3.77 0.95 9.00
N ASN A 242 -4.38 0.80 7.83
CA ASN A 242 -5.84 0.75 7.70
C ASN A 242 -6.42 -0.63 8.01
N ASN A 243 -5.63 -1.71 7.86
CA ASN A 243 -6.18 -3.07 7.81
C ASN A 243 -5.52 -4.06 8.80
N ILE A 244 -4.43 -3.68 9.46
CA ILE A 244 -3.79 -4.49 10.52
C ILE A 244 -3.99 -3.84 11.89
#